data_0e5afad103d7919b2522855b3ba3c470
#
_entry.id   0e5afad103d7919b2522855b3ba3c470
#
_cell.length_a   1.000
_cell.length_b   1.000
_cell.length_c   1.000
_cell.angle_alpha   90.00
_cell.angle_beta   90.00
_cell.angle_gamma   90.00
#
_symmetry.space_group_name_H-M   'P 1'
#
loop_
_entity.id
_entity.type
_entity.pdbx_description
1 polymer ?
#
loop_
_entity_poly.entity_id
_entity_poly.type
_entity_poly.pdbx_seq_one_letter_code
_entity_poly.pdbx_strand_id
1 'polypeptide(L)'
;AIGSAGVHFDFIGFDACLMGSLECAYSLKDSADYMIASEESEAGMGWYYTDWLTYLGQNTDASMEEIGRKIVDGLVEANEADLYWGDEANKTATLSLIDLHKIDNAYLAWKKFMAMNYEKMKEGGFNSLSTARANARCYGDIPDNGTHFEMVDMLDYVNECALPGTYDITQDIRSCIIYTNSNISGSNGLSVYLPYYLPELFDRLSVPILQSIGFDDDYFTYLDAFCAALASGNSSIEYDGSLEEDISVPEITIPELMAFEDIDGQTAIAFSEDQVDTIVKVEIEVGFVAGEKEAYIVTHGVGAKYIDLTEDGKLIADNRHVQVPVFSSDYGDEHNSCFFFYRGAYDYGTYEDGTEYKIQYSPAILNGDQPIGILTFIYEDSYGMYYYIVQGYVKEDGNQYADRGLYQFREGDVIVPRVNGYIYEKDPFTPVMTEGIESLIVGENGLQCEYLPGYEMMDGELADAATEIVDSFFKDNKYVYRYVITDIYQNRHYTEWLYY
;
A
#
# COMPACT_ATOMS: atom_id res chain seq x y z
N ALA A 1 -2.08 -33.71 -0.15
CA ALA A 1 -3.32 -34.28 0.45
C ALA A 1 -4.37 -34.52 -0.64
N ILE A 2 -4.71 -33.52 -1.49
CA ILE A 2 -5.77 -33.65 -2.53
C ILE A 2 -5.38 -34.78 -3.53
N GLY A 3 -4.18 -34.71 -4.12
CA GLY A 3 -3.72 -35.72 -5.09
C GLY A 3 -3.63 -37.14 -4.53
N SER A 4 -3.42 -37.34 -3.21
CA SER A 4 -3.40 -38.65 -2.57
C SER A 4 -4.80 -39.22 -2.33
N ALA A 5 -5.86 -38.42 -2.46
CA ALA A 5 -7.24 -38.89 -2.34
C ALA A 5 -7.73 -39.67 -3.59
N GLY A 6 -7.00 -39.57 -4.72
CA GLY A 6 -7.37 -40.19 -5.99
C GLY A 6 -8.65 -39.64 -6.60
N VAL A 7 -9.00 -38.39 -6.26
CA VAL A 7 -10.14 -37.66 -6.81
C VAL A 7 -9.61 -36.53 -7.71
N HIS A 8 -10.20 -36.39 -8.87
CA HIS A 8 -10.00 -35.27 -9.78
C HIS A 8 -11.26 -34.39 -9.74
N PHE A 9 -11.09 -33.07 -9.65
CA PHE A 9 -12.19 -32.11 -9.52
C PHE A 9 -12.39 -31.35 -10.83
N ASP A 10 -13.64 -31.02 -11.14
CA ASP A 10 -13.93 -30.10 -12.25
C ASP A 10 -13.32 -28.70 -11.94
N PHE A 11 -13.40 -28.26 -10.68
CA PHE A 11 -12.69 -27.06 -10.22
C PHE A 11 -12.37 -27.13 -8.73
N ILE A 12 -11.35 -26.36 -8.34
CA ILE A 12 -11.04 -26.01 -6.95
C ILE A 12 -11.14 -24.51 -6.81
N GLY A 13 -11.98 -24.06 -5.88
CA GLY A 13 -12.17 -22.65 -5.56
C GLY A 13 -11.58 -22.30 -4.20
N PHE A 14 -10.92 -21.18 -4.12
CA PHE A 14 -10.40 -20.61 -2.87
C PHE A 14 -11.20 -19.36 -2.54
N ASP A 15 -12.03 -19.47 -1.53
CA ASP A 15 -12.68 -18.35 -0.86
C ASP A 15 -11.71 -17.86 0.23
N ALA A 16 -10.57 -17.33 -0.21
CA ALA A 16 -9.44 -16.96 0.62
C ALA A 16 -8.46 -16.03 -0.13
N CYS A 17 -7.87 -15.09 0.61
CA CYS A 17 -6.91 -14.11 0.13
C CYS A 17 -5.71 -14.72 -0.59
N LEU A 18 -5.20 -14.06 -1.64
CA LEU A 18 -3.88 -14.28 -2.26
C LEU A 18 -3.65 -15.67 -2.89
N MET A 19 -4.71 -16.42 -3.13
CA MET A 19 -4.59 -17.76 -3.71
C MET A 19 -4.53 -17.77 -5.24
N GLY A 20 -4.78 -16.62 -5.89
CA GLY A 20 -4.75 -16.45 -7.35
C GLY A 20 -3.34 -16.34 -7.91
N SER A 21 -2.45 -17.28 -7.57
CA SER A 21 -1.05 -17.27 -7.97
C SER A 21 -0.65 -18.42 -8.88
N LEU A 22 0.42 -18.21 -9.68
CA LEU A 22 1.03 -19.23 -10.51
C LEU A 22 1.43 -20.46 -9.71
N GLU A 23 1.99 -20.27 -8.51
CA GLU A 23 2.45 -21.34 -7.61
C GLU A 23 1.27 -22.20 -7.15
N CYS A 24 0.18 -21.56 -6.74
CA CYS A 24 -1.03 -22.26 -6.32
C CYS A 24 -1.63 -23.06 -7.50
N ALA A 25 -1.82 -22.40 -8.65
CA ALA A 25 -2.34 -23.04 -9.85
C ALA A 25 -1.48 -24.22 -10.31
N TYR A 26 -0.14 -24.04 -10.33
CA TYR A 26 0.79 -25.08 -10.73
C TYR A 26 0.76 -26.30 -9.78
N SER A 27 0.59 -26.07 -8.49
CA SER A 27 0.49 -27.13 -7.49
C SER A 27 -0.77 -27.99 -7.63
N LEU A 28 -1.82 -27.47 -8.28
CA LEU A 28 -3.13 -28.09 -8.42
C LEU A 28 -3.39 -28.72 -9.78
N LYS A 29 -2.51 -28.53 -10.77
CA LYS A 29 -2.73 -28.90 -12.18
C LYS A 29 -3.11 -30.36 -12.43
N ASP A 30 -2.66 -31.27 -11.55
CA ASP A 30 -2.98 -32.69 -11.65
C ASP A 30 -4.23 -33.10 -10.83
N SER A 31 -4.85 -32.13 -10.13
CA SER A 31 -5.93 -32.40 -9.17
C SER A 31 -7.28 -31.82 -9.61
N ALA A 32 -7.28 -30.85 -10.52
CA ALA A 32 -8.50 -30.20 -11.02
C ALA A 32 -8.30 -29.70 -12.46
N ASP A 33 -9.43 -29.47 -13.17
CA ASP A 33 -9.41 -28.87 -14.50
C ASP A 33 -9.28 -27.34 -14.41
N TYR A 34 -9.91 -26.73 -13.39
CA TYR A 34 -9.94 -25.28 -13.21
C TYR A 34 -9.62 -24.88 -11.77
N MET A 35 -9.10 -23.66 -11.60
CA MET A 35 -8.96 -22.97 -10.33
C MET A 35 -9.74 -21.66 -10.36
N ILE A 36 -10.43 -21.34 -9.26
CA ILE A 36 -11.02 -20.01 -9.06
C ILE A 36 -10.39 -19.42 -7.80
N ALA A 37 -9.73 -18.27 -7.92
CA ALA A 37 -9.01 -17.67 -6.80
C ALA A 37 -8.75 -16.17 -7.01
N SER A 38 -8.55 -15.45 -5.91
CA SER A 38 -8.21 -14.02 -5.89
C SER A 38 -6.71 -13.79 -5.81
N GLU A 39 -6.22 -12.79 -6.55
CA GLU A 39 -4.86 -12.25 -6.44
C GLU A 39 -4.70 -11.40 -5.17
N GLU A 40 -5.77 -10.69 -4.75
CA GLU A 40 -5.79 -9.76 -3.64
C GLU A 40 -6.44 -10.40 -2.39
N SER A 41 -6.41 -9.66 -1.29
CA SER A 41 -7.18 -9.98 -0.09
C SER A 41 -8.67 -10.01 -0.41
N GLU A 42 -9.36 -11.04 0.07
CA GLU A 42 -10.81 -11.16 -0.07
C GLU A 42 -11.53 -10.63 1.17
N ALA A 43 -12.75 -10.15 0.94
CA ALA A 43 -13.64 -9.74 2.02
C ALA A 43 -13.90 -10.89 3.00
N GLY A 44 -13.90 -10.60 4.30
CA GLY A 44 -14.11 -11.61 5.34
C GLY A 44 -15.47 -12.34 5.29
N MET A 45 -16.40 -11.86 4.46
CA MET A 45 -17.69 -12.51 4.19
C MET A 45 -17.61 -13.60 3.12
N GLY A 46 -16.50 -13.66 2.38
CA GLY A 46 -16.27 -14.63 1.31
C GLY A 46 -17.09 -14.38 0.04
N TRP A 47 -17.23 -15.41 -0.79
CA TRP A 47 -17.92 -15.30 -2.08
C TRP A 47 -19.44 -15.12 -1.95
N TYR A 48 -20.06 -14.46 -2.92
CA TYR A 48 -21.51 -14.32 -2.97
C TYR A 48 -22.16 -15.59 -3.51
N TYR A 49 -22.44 -16.55 -2.63
CA TYR A 49 -22.89 -17.91 -2.99
C TYR A 49 -24.30 -17.99 -3.57
N THR A 50 -25.17 -17.04 -3.26
CA THR A 50 -26.60 -17.13 -3.61
C THR A 50 -26.84 -17.28 -5.11
N ASP A 51 -26.23 -16.46 -5.91
CA ASP A 51 -26.54 -16.37 -7.34
C ASP A 51 -25.99 -17.55 -8.13
N TRP A 52 -24.72 -17.88 -7.94
CA TRP A 52 -24.12 -18.97 -8.70
C TRP A 52 -24.62 -20.35 -8.27
N LEU A 53 -24.91 -20.59 -6.99
CA LEU A 53 -25.52 -21.85 -6.54
C LEU A 53 -26.96 -21.98 -7.02
N THR A 54 -27.72 -20.88 -7.06
CA THR A 54 -29.06 -20.87 -7.63
C THR A 54 -29.00 -21.19 -9.13
N TYR A 55 -28.07 -20.57 -9.85
CA TYR A 55 -27.86 -20.82 -11.27
C TYR A 55 -27.48 -22.28 -11.53
N LEU A 56 -26.50 -22.83 -10.81
CA LEU A 56 -26.08 -24.22 -10.90
C LEU A 56 -27.23 -25.20 -10.64
N GLY A 57 -28.04 -24.93 -9.59
CA GLY A 57 -29.20 -25.77 -9.27
C GLY A 57 -30.29 -25.78 -10.37
N GLN A 58 -30.37 -24.72 -11.17
CA GLN A 58 -31.31 -24.63 -12.29
C GLN A 58 -30.70 -25.10 -13.63
N ASN A 59 -29.38 -25.11 -13.75
CA ASN A 59 -28.63 -25.40 -14.99
C ASN A 59 -27.51 -26.40 -14.71
N THR A 60 -27.87 -27.63 -14.35
CA THR A 60 -26.92 -28.69 -13.95
C THR A 60 -25.97 -29.11 -15.07
N ASP A 61 -26.25 -28.75 -16.32
CA ASP A 61 -25.45 -29.02 -17.52
C ASP A 61 -24.60 -27.80 -17.93
N ALA A 62 -24.57 -26.71 -17.10
CA ALA A 62 -23.78 -25.52 -17.38
C ALA A 62 -22.28 -25.86 -17.40
N SER A 63 -21.56 -25.24 -18.33
CA SER A 63 -20.11 -25.38 -18.42
C SER A 63 -19.40 -24.71 -17.23
N MET A 64 -18.18 -25.15 -16.94
CA MET A 64 -17.36 -24.50 -15.91
C MET A 64 -17.05 -23.04 -16.22
N GLU A 65 -16.96 -22.68 -17.50
CA GLU A 65 -16.80 -21.27 -17.89
C GLU A 65 -18.03 -20.42 -17.48
N GLU A 66 -19.25 -20.95 -17.69
CA GLU A 66 -20.48 -20.24 -17.30
C GLU A 66 -20.61 -20.12 -15.76
N ILE A 67 -20.30 -21.20 -15.03
CA ILE A 67 -20.33 -21.18 -13.58
C ILE A 67 -19.25 -20.26 -13.02
N GLY A 68 -18.02 -20.38 -13.52
CA GLY A 68 -16.88 -19.59 -13.08
C GLY A 68 -17.10 -18.09 -13.30
N ARG A 69 -17.66 -17.69 -14.46
CA ARG A 69 -18.01 -16.27 -14.70
C ARG A 69 -19.01 -15.75 -13.68
N LYS A 70 -20.01 -16.55 -13.31
CA LYS A 70 -20.99 -16.14 -12.28
C LYS A 70 -20.40 -16.04 -10.89
N ILE A 71 -19.42 -16.89 -10.55
CA ILE A 71 -18.70 -16.79 -9.28
C ILE A 71 -17.87 -15.50 -9.27
N VAL A 72 -17.08 -15.29 -10.32
CA VAL A 72 -16.18 -14.14 -10.47
C VAL A 72 -16.94 -12.82 -10.47
N ASP A 73 -17.96 -12.69 -11.32
CA ASP A 73 -18.78 -11.48 -11.38
C ASP A 73 -19.55 -11.25 -10.09
N GLY A 74 -20.09 -12.34 -9.49
CA GLY A 74 -20.83 -12.25 -8.23
C GLY A 74 -20.03 -11.71 -7.06
N LEU A 75 -18.71 -12.01 -6.96
CA LEU A 75 -17.84 -11.41 -5.94
C LEU A 75 -17.64 -9.91 -6.21
N VAL A 76 -17.25 -9.55 -7.45
CA VAL A 76 -16.93 -8.14 -7.76
C VAL A 76 -18.19 -7.27 -7.69
N GLU A 77 -19.31 -7.72 -8.25
CA GLU A 77 -20.61 -7.01 -8.18
C GLU A 77 -21.09 -6.85 -6.72
N ALA A 78 -20.90 -7.88 -5.87
CA ALA A 78 -21.27 -7.80 -4.46
C ALA A 78 -20.40 -6.80 -3.69
N ASN A 79 -19.11 -6.70 -4.03
CA ASN A 79 -18.22 -5.71 -3.47
C ASN A 79 -18.58 -4.29 -3.93
N GLU A 80 -18.85 -4.08 -5.22
CA GLU A 80 -19.27 -2.79 -5.75
C GLU A 80 -20.62 -2.33 -5.19
N ALA A 81 -21.55 -3.29 -4.99
CA ALA A 81 -22.87 -3.02 -4.43
C ALA A 81 -22.89 -2.85 -2.89
N ASP A 82 -21.72 -2.90 -2.25
CA ASP A 82 -21.56 -2.80 -0.80
C ASP A 82 -22.43 -3.78 0.02
N LEU A 83 -22.60 -4.99 -0.50
CA LEU A 83 -23.36 -6.04 0.20
C LEU A 83 -22.63 -6.60 1.43
N TYR A 84 -21.37 -6.23 1.63
CA TYR A 84 -20.45 -6.81 2.60
C TYR A 84 -20.01 -5.88 3.74
N TRP A 85 -20.76 -4.82 4.04
CA TRP A 85 -20.48 -3.96 5.19
C TRP A 85 -19.23 -3.09 5.05
N GLY A 86 -19.25 -2.19 4.10
CA GLY A 86 -18.53 -0.92 4.14
C GLY A 86 -17.03 -0.88 4.45
N ASP A 87 -16.29 -1.95 4.16
CA ASP A 87 -14.84 -1.97 4.33
C ASP A 87 -14.15 -1.60 2.99
N GLU A 88 -13.21 -0.66 2.98
CA GLU A 88 -12.42 -0.35 1.75
C GLU A 88 -11.69 -1.58 1.20
N ALA A 89 -11.31 -2.53 2.05
CA ALA A 89 -10.82 -3.83 1.62
C ALA A 89 -11.83 -4.57 0.72
N ASN A 90 -13.11 -4.27 0.85
CA ASN A 90 -14.16 -4.84 0.00
C ASN A 90 -14.25 -4.18 -1.38
N LYS A 91 -13.70 -2.97 -1.55
CA LYS A 91 -13.65 -2.27 -2.85
C LYS A 91 -12.49 -2.73 -3.72
N THR A 92 -11.63 -3.58 -3.21
CA THR A 92 -10.44 -4.11 -3.89
C THR A 92 -10.59 -5.60 -4.20
N ALA A 93 -11.64 -5.95 -4.93
CA ALA A 93 -11.89 -7.33 -5.30
C ALA A 93 -11.19 -7.72 -6.60
N THR A 94 -10.57 -8.89 -6.60
CA THR A 94 -10.12 -9.59 -7.79
C THR A 94 -10.62 -11.03 -7.73
N LEU A 95 -11.00 -11.62 -8.84
CA LEU A 95 -11.24 -13.06 -8.92
C LEU A 95 -11.04 -13.55 -10.34
N SER A 96 -10.46 -14.73 -10.49
CA SER A 96 -10.10 -15.28 -11.78
C SER A 96 -10.44 -16.75 -11.90
N LEU A 97 -10.91 -17.13 -13.10
CA LEU A 97 -11.08 -18.52 -13.53
C LEU A 97 -9.86 -18.94 -14.37
N ILE A 98 -9.08 -19.87 -13.86
CA ILE A 98 -7.82 -20.33 -14.43
C ILE A 98 -8.00 -21.76 -14.98
N ASP A 99 -7.60 -21.98 -16.22
CA ASP A 99 -7.54 -23.30 -16.88
C ASP A 99 -6.22 -23.99 -16.51
N LEU A 100 -6.28 -24.96 -15.62
CA LEU A 100 -5.11 -25.69 -15.12
C LEU A 100 -4.43 -26.56 -16.17
N HIS A 101 -5.13 -26.94 -17.26
CA HIS A 101 -4.51 -27.67 -18.38
C HIS A 101 -3.47 -26.82 -19.14
N LYS A 102 -3.52 -25.49 -19.01
CA LYS A 102 -2.61 -24.55 -19.68
C LYS A 102 -1.56 -23.98 -18.76
N ILE A 103 -1.58 -24.32 -17.49
CA ILE A 103 -0.69 -23.70 -16.50
C ILE A 103 0.79 -24.04 -16.76
N ASP A 104 1.09 -25.22 -17.33
CA ASP A 104 2.46 -25.56 -17.73
C ASP A 104 2.99 -24.59 -18.80
N ASN A 105 2.16 -24.14 -19.73
CA ASN A 105 2.56 -23.16 -20.74
C ASN A 105 2.83 -21.80 -20.10
N ALA A 106 1.97 -21.37 -19.16
CA ALA A 106 2.18 -20.13 -18.42
C ALA A 106 3.48 -20.17 -17.58
N TYR A 107 3.75 -21.29 -16.89
CA TYR A 107 4.99 -21.49 -16.16
C TYR A 107 6.23 -21.42 -17.07
N LEU A 108 6.21 -22.10 -18.21
CA LEU A 108 7.32 -22.10 -19.16
C LEU A 108 7.54 -20.71 -19.78
N ALA A 109 6.46 -19.99 -20.07
CA ALA A 109 6.50 -18.61 -20.57
C ALA A 109 7.11 -17.67 -19.52
N TRP A 110 6.67 -17.81 -18.27
CA TRP A 110 7.22 -17.04 -17.15
C TRP A 110 8.70 -17.33 -16.92
N LYS A 111 9.10 -18.61 -16.89
CA LYS A 111 10.50 -19.00 -16.77
C LYS A 111 11.36 -18.42 -17.90
N LYS A 112 10.84 -18.41 -19.15
CA LYS A 112 11.51 -17.75 -20.26
C LYS A 112 11.65 -16.24 -20.03
N PHE A 113 10.64 -15.60 -19.46
CA PHE A 113 10.68 -14.18 -19.11
C PHE A 113 11.71 -13.91 -18.01
N MET A 114 11.80 -14.76 -16.99
CA MET A 114 12.85 -14.66 -15.97
C MET A 114 14.25 -14.78 -16.57
N ALA A 115 14.45 -15.69 -17.53
CA ALA A 115 15.74 -15.78 -18.24
C ALA A 115 16.06 -14.51 -19.06
N MET A 116 15.05 -13.85 -19.66
CA MET A 116 15.26 -12.57 -20.35
C MET A 116 15.64 -11.46 -19.37
N ASN A 117 15.04 -11.40 -18.20
CA ASN A 117 15.38 -10.46 -17.13
C ASN A 117 16.80 -10.69 -16.62
N TYR A 118 17.22 -11.95 -16.48
CA TYR A 118 18.59 -12.29 -16.10
C TYR A 118 19.62 -11.80 -17.13
N GLU A 119 19.38 -12.02 -18.43
CA GLU A 119 20.24 -11.46 -19.49
C GLU A 119 20.24 -9.93 -19.45
N LYS A 120 19.08 -9.30 -19.18
CA LYS A 120 19.00 -7.85 -19.02
C LYS A 120 19.84 -7.34 -17.83
N MET A 121 19.92 -8.10 -16.72
CA MET A 121 20.81 -7.77 -15.60
C MET A 121 22.28 -7.80 -16.01
N LYS A 122 22.71 -8.80 -16.78
CA LYS A 122 24.07 -8.88 -17.29
C LYS A 122 24.43 -7.72 -18.25
N GLU A 123 23.43 -7.15 -18.89
CA GLU A 123 23.58 -5.93 -19.71
C GLU A 123 23.57 -4.62 -18.88
N GLY A 124 23.56 -4.71 -17.54
CA GLY A 124 23.52 -3.54 -16.64
C GLY A 124 22.12 -2.96 -16.44
N GLY A 125 21.07 -3.75 -16.67
CA GLY A 125 19.67 -3.31 -16.59
C GLY A 125 19.01 -3.44 -15.22
N PHE A 126 19.78 -3.62 -14.13
CA PHE A 126 19.21 -3.78 -12.80
C PHE A 126 18.30 -2.61 -12.39
N ASN A 127 18.71 -1.35 -12.65
CA ASN A 127 17.89 -0.18 -12.33
C ASN A 127 16.50 -0.26 -12.98
N SER A 128 16.42 -0.57 -14.26
CA SER A 128 15.13 -0.66 -14.95
C SER A 128 14.26 -1.82 -14.44
N LEU A 129 14.87 -2.94 -14.05
CA LEU A 129 14.14 -4.09 -13.49
C LEU A 129 13.68 -3.84 -12.05
N SER A 130 14.49 -3.16 -11.24
CA SER A 130 14.10 -2.76 -9.89
C SER A 130 12.96 -1.74 -9.93
N THR A 131 13.03 -0.73 -10.80
CA THR A 131 11.95 0.24 -11.01
C THR A 131 10.68 -0.44 -11.51
N ALA A 132 10.78 -1.36 -12.48
CA ALA A 132 9.65 -2.16 -12.95
C ALA A 132 9.00 -2.96 -11.82
N ARG A 133 9.82 -3.57 -10.93
CA ARG A 133 9.29 -4.32 -9.77
C ARG A 133 8.60 -3.40 -8.76
N ALA A 134 9.15 -2.21 -8.53
CA ALA A 134 8.54 -1.22 -7.63
C ALA A 134 7.20 -0.70 -8.15
N ASN A 135 7.05 -0.55 -9.46
CA ASN A 135 5.85 -0.01 -10.10
C ASN A 135 4.78 -1.07 -10.36
N ALA A 136 5.18 -2.34 -10.54
CA ALA A 136 4.26 -3.43 -10.82
C ALA A 136 3.24 -3.62 -9.71
N ARG A 137 2.01 -3.95 -10.09
CA ARG A 137 0.92 -4.19 -9.16
C ARG A 137 1.25 -5.29 -8.17
N CYS A 138 1.30 -4.93 -6.88
CA CYS A 138 1.48 -5.85 -5.77
C CYS A 138 0.15 -6.12 -5.06
N TYR A 139 0.06 -7.29 -4.42
CA TYR A 139 -1.14 -7.75 -3.73
C TYR A 139 -0.87 -8.08 -2.26
N GLY A 140 -1.85 -7.82 -1.41
CA GLY A 140 -1.82 -8.10 0.02
C GLY A 140 -0.90 -7.20 0.83
N ASP A 141 -0.15 -6.31 0.21
CA ASP A 141 0.77 -5.42 0.88
C ASP A 141 0.02 -4.43 1.78
N ILE A 142 0.50 -4.26 3.01
CA ILE A 142 -0.01 -3.30 3.97
C ILE A 142 1.13 -2.33 4.31
N PRO A 143 1.29 -1.26 3.52
CA PRO A 143 2.43 -0.34 3.65
C PRO A 143 2.57 0.28 5.03
N ASP A 144 1.45 0.56 5.71
CA ASP A 144 1.41 1.23 7.02
C ASP A 144 2.08 0.44 8.15
N ASN A 145 2.20 -0.89 8.01
CA ASN A 145 2.85 -1.75 9.01
C ASN A 145 4.07 -2.50 8.48
N GLY A 146 4.49 -2.22 7.25
CA GLY A 146 5.64 -2.87 6.61
C GLY A 146 5.40 -4.34 6.26
N THR A 147 4.14 -4.76 6.10
CA THR A 147 3.82 -6.12 5.67
C THR A 147 3.87 -6.20 4.14
N HIS A 148 4.71 -7.09 3.61
CA HIS A 148 4.85 -7.37 2.18
C HIS A 148 4.70 -8.86 1.92
N PHE A 149 3.83 -9.22 0.98
CA PHE A 149 3.63 -10.61 0.57
C PHE A 149 4.43 -10.99 -0.67
N GLU A 150 5.07 -10.02 -1.31
CA GLU A 150 5.90 -10.19 -2.48
C GLU A 150 5.16 -10.81 -3.69
N MET A 151 3.84 -10.67 -3.72
CA MET A 151 2.98 -11.16 -4.79
C MET A 151 2.74 -10.06 -5.82
N VAL A 152 3.06 -10.32 -7.07
CA VAL A 152 3.04 -9.34 -8.17
C VAL A 152 2.15 -9.85 -9.30
N ASP A 153 1.38 -8.97 -9.93
CA ASP A 153 0.70 -9.33 -11.18
C ASP A 153 1.71 -9.68 -12.28
N MET A 154 1.58 -10.88 -12.83
CA MET A 154 2.54 -11.37 -13.83
C MET A 154 2.57 -10.52 -15.09
N LEU A 155 1.41 -10.13 -15.61
CA LEU A 155 1.32 -9.39 -16.86
C LEU A 155 1.65 -7.92 -16.70
N ASP A 156 1.33 -7.36 -15.55
CA ASP A 156 1.71 -5.99 -15.22
C ASP A 156 3.23 -5.85 -15.09
N TYR A 157 3.89 -6.78 -14.39
CA TYR A 157 5.35 -6.80 -14.32
C TYR A 157 6.03 -6.98 -15.69
N VAL A 158 5.46 -7.84 -16.58
CA VAL A 158 5.95 -7.97 -17.96
C VAL A 158 5.85 -6.63 -18.70
N ASN A 159 4.76 -5.88 -18.50
CA ASN A 159 4.56 -4.58 -19.12
C ASN A 159 5.53 -3.53 -18.56
N GLU A 160 5.71 -3.47 -17.24
CA GLU A 160 6.62 -2.53 -16.58
C GLU A 160 8.08 -2.76 -17.00
N CYS A 161 8.53 -4.00 -17.16
CA CYS A 161 9.87 -4.30 -17.66
C CYS A 161 10.10 -3.85 -19.11
N ALA A 162 9.05 -3.69 -19.91
CA ALA A 162 9.06 -3.22 -21.29
C ALA A 162 10.11 -3.91 -22.20
N LEU A 163 10.43 -5.18 -21.95
CA LEU A 163 11.42 -5.92 -22.73
C LEU A 163 10.89 -6.23 -24.13
N PRO A 164 11.73 -6.14 -25.18
CA PRO A 164 11.30 -6.49 -26.53
C PRO A 164 11.08 -8.00 -26.66
N GLY A 165 10.09 -8.39 -27.45
CA GLY A 165 9.83 -9.81 -27.78
C GLY A 165 9.01 -10.57 -26.73
N THR A 166 8.31 -9.89 -25.82
CA THR A 166 7.47 -10.48 -24.78
C THR A 166 6.05 -10.84 -25.25
N TYR A 167 5.68 -10.56 -26.50
CA TYR A 167 4.34 -10.80 -27.01
C TYR A 167 3.86 -12.24 -26.82
N ASP A 168 4.66 -13.23 -27.26
CA ASP A 168 4.30 -14.65 -27.13
C ASP A 168 4.21 -15.06 -25.65
N ILE A 169 5.10 -14.56 -24.80
CA ILE A 169 5.07 -14.77 -23.33
C ILE A 169 3.75 -14.29 -22.76
N THR A 170 3.35 -13.05 -23.09
CA THR A 170 2.08 -12.48 -22.68
C THR A 170 0.88 -13.32 -23.15
N GLN A 171 0.90 -13.82 -24.39
CA GLN A 171 -0.18 -14.66 -24.90
C GLN A 171 -0.25 -16.02 -24.21
N ASP A 172 0.90 -16.66 -23.93
CA ASP A 172 0.95 -17.95 -23.24
C ASP A 172 0.44 -17.82 -21.81
N ILE A 173 0.84 -16.77 -21.07
CA ILE A 173 0.31 -16.48 -19.72
C ILE A 173 -1.20 -16.22 -19.80
N ARG A 174 -1.67 -15.33 -20.68
CA ARG A 174 -3.10 -15.04 -20.85
C ARG A 174 -3.92 -16.26 -21.21
N SER A 175 -3.33 -17.25 -21.89
CA SER A 175 -4.05 -18.43 -22.37
C SER A 175 -4.65 -19.29 -21.27
N CYS A 176 -4.08 -19.27 -20.06
CA CYS A 176 -4.61 -20.00 -18.90
C CYS A 176 -5.69 -19.20 -18.15
N ILE A 177 -5.79 -17.89 -18.35
CA ILE A 177 -6.78 -17.03 -17.69
C ILE A 177 -8.03 -17.01 -18.56
N ILE A 178 -9.02 -17.85 -18.22
CA ILE A 178 -10.26 -17.97 -18.98
C ILE A 178 -11.14 -16.74 -18.80
N TYR A 179 -11.22 -16.26 -17.57
CA TYR A 179 -11.97 -15.09 -17.22
C TYR A 179 -11.39 -14.46 -15.95
N THR A 180 -11.35 -13.17 -15.92
CA THR A 180 -11.03 -12.38 -14.72
C THR A 180 -11.93 -11.16 -14.66
N ASN A 181 -12.29 -10.76 -13.44
CA ASN A 181 -12.96 -9.50 -13.17
C ASN A 181 -12.31 -8.88 -11.93
N SER A 182 -12.16 -7.56 -11.94
CA SER A 182 -11.49 -6.81 -10.87
C SER A 182 -11.91 -5.36 -10.92
N ASN A 183 -12.04 -4.74 -9.75
CA ASN A 183 -12.14 -3.29 -9.61
C ASN A 183 -10.77 -2.64 -9.29
N ILE A 184 -9.67 -3.40 -9.36
CA ILE A 184 -8.30 -2.94 -9.12
C ILE A 184 -7.61 -2.69 -10.47
N SER A 185 -7.07 -1.49 -10.65
CA SER A 185 -6.27 -1.16 -11.83
C SER A 185 -4.97 -1.97 -11.85
N GLY A 186 -4.58 -2.48 -13.03
CA GLY A 186 -3.35 -3.28 -13.20
C GLY A 186 -3.50 -4.77 -12.85
N SER A 187 -4.67 -5.22 -12.38
CA SER A 187 -4.95 -6.63 -12.11
C SER A 187 -5.30 -7.37 -13.41
N ASN A 188 -4.61 -8.46 -13.70
CA ASN A 188 -4.75 -9.24 -14.92
C ASN A 188 -5.14 -10.71 -14.69
N GLY A 189 -5.29 -11.15 -13.45
CA GLY A 189 -5.91 -12.43 -13.08
C GLY A 189 -4.96 -13.52 -12.62
N LEU A 190 -3.64 -13.29 -12.58
CA LEU A 190 -2.68 -14.25 -12.04
C LEU A 190 -1.45 -13.53 -11.48
N SER A 191 -1.20 -13.72 -10.19
CA SER A 191 -0.01 -13.22 -9.51
C SER A 191 1.12 -14.25 -9.47
N VAL A 192 2.30 -13.80 -9.05
CA VAL A 192 3.49 -14.63 -8.84
C VAL A 192 4.35 -14.05 -7.73
N TYR A 193 5.04 -14.90 -6.99
CA TYR A 193 6.04 -14.48 -6.01
C TYR A 193 7.28 -13.88 -6.70
N LEU A 194 7.61 -12.65 -6.35
CA LEU A 194 8.79 -11.93 -6.85
C LEU A 194 9.40 -11.09 -5.72
N PRO A 195 10.49 -11.57 -5.07
CA PRO A 195 11.08 -10.96 -3.89
C PRO A 195 11.60 -9.54 -4.18
N TYR A 196 11.37 -8.61 -3.24
CA TYR A 196 11.82 -7.23 -3.34
C TYR A 196 12.09 -6.57 -1.99
N TYR A 197 11.10 -6.61 -1.08
CA TYR A 197 11.20 -6.02 0.24
C TYR A 197 11.82 -6.95 1.28
N LEU A 198 11.70 -8.27 1.08
CA LEU A 198 12.18 -9.31 1.98
C LEU A 198 13.05 -10.37 1.26
N PRO A 199 14.13 -9.93 0.55
CA PRO A 199 14.99 -10.84 -0.20
C PRO A 199 15.59 -11.96 0.65
N GLU A 200 15.82 -11.71 1.96
CA GLU A 200 16.37 -12.67 2.91
C GLU A 200 15.48 -13.91 3.13
N LEU A 201 14.19 -13.81 2.75
CA LEU A 201 13.26 -14.95 2.85
C LEU A 201 13.30 -15.86 1.62
N PHE A 202 13.90 -15.40 0.52
CA PHE A 202 13.88 -16.12 -0.75
C PHE A 202 14.52 -17.51 -0.63
N ASP A 203 15.80 -17.61 -0.32
CA ASP A 203 16.51 -18.90 -0.23
C ASP A 203 15.98 -19.78 0.91
N ARG A 204 15.71 -19.18 2.05
CA ARG A 204 15.41 -19.92 3.26
C ARG A 204 14.01 -20.49 3.29
N LEU A 205 13.03 -19.77 2.75
CA LEU A 205 11.62 -20.15 2.81
C LEU A 205 11.03 -20.44 1.43
N SER A 206 11.24 -19.56 0.46
CA SER A 206 10.54 -19.61 -0.81
C SER A 206 11.06 -20.71 -1.72
N VAL A 207 12.39 -20.82 -1.91
CA VAL A 207 13.00 -21.84 -2.80
C VAL A 207 12.57 -23.27 -2.41
N PRO A 208 12.67 -23.73 -1.13
CA PRO A 208 12.24 -25.08 -0.78
C PRO A 208 10.75 -25.35 -1.04
N ILE A 209 9.90 -24.34 -0.87
CA ILE A 209 8.46 -24.46 -1.13
C ILE A 209 8.23 -24.61 -2.62
N LEU A 210 8.81 -23.73 -3.44
CA LEU A 210 8.66 -23.72 -4.89
C LEU A 210 9.22 -25.01 -5.53
N GLN A 211 10.36 -25.50 -5.08
CA GLN A 211 10.89 -26.80 -5.48
C GLN A 211 9.94 -27.96 -5.15
N SER A 212 9.27 -27.89 -3.99
CA SER A 212 8.33 -28.93 -3.57
C SER A 212 7.10 -29.06 -4.47
N ILE A 213 6.74 -28.01 -5.18
CA ILE A 213 5.63 -27.99 -6.16
C ILE A 213 6.12 -28.24 -7.59
N GLY A 214 7.43 -28.39 -7.80
CA GLY A 214 8.03 -28.78 -9.08
C GLY A 214 8.67 -27.67 -9.91
N PHE A 215 8.91 -26.49 -9.30
CA PHE A 215 9.72 -25.46 -9.95
C PHE A 215 11.18 -25.90 -9.97
N ASP A 216 11.84 -25.67 -11.07
CA ASP A 216 13.23 -26.12 -11.29
C ASP A 216 14.26 -25.02 -10.99
N ASP A 217 15.53 -25.41 -10.89
CA ASP A 217 16.62 -24.52 -10.50
C ASP A 217 16.83 -23.36 -11.51
N ASP A 218 16.55 -23.57 -12.79
CA ASP A 218 16.65 -22.49 -13.79
C ASP A 218 15.66 -21.35 -13.53
N TYR A 219 14.53 -21.65 -12.87
CA TYR A 219 13.54 -20.64 -12.47
C TYR A 219 14.15 -19.65 -11.46
N PHE A 220 15.00 -20.11 -10.57
CA PHE A 220 15.54 -19.31 -9.49
C PHE A 220 16.71 -18.41 -9.90
N THR A 221 17.36 -18.68 -11.03
CA THR A 221 18.58 -17.98 -11.46
C THR A 221 18.44 -16.45 -11.47
N TYR A 222 17.34 -15.93 -12.06
CA TYR A 222 17.08 -14.49 -12.04
C TYR A 222 16.77 -13.97 -10.65
N LEU A 223 15.93 -14.68 -9.89
CA LEU A 223 15.49 -14.25 -8.56
C LEU A 223 16.66 -14.16 -7.58
N ASP A 224 17.56 -15.16 -7.63
CA ASP A 224 18.81 -15.17 -6.86
C ASP A 224 19.71 -13.98 -7.20
N ALA A 225 19.96 -13.77 -8.49
CA ALA A 225 20.75 -12.65 -8.96
C ALA A 225 20.13 -11.29 -8.59
N PHE A 226 18.81 -11.18 -8.65
CA PHE A 226 18.09 -9.96 -8.30
C PHE A 226 18.16 -9.67 -6.80
N CYS A 227 17.95 -10.68 -5.95
CA CYS A 227 18.12 -10.57 -4.50
C CYS A 227 19.56 -10.20 -4.11
N ALA A 228 20.56 -10.84 -4.75
CA ALA A 228 21.97 -10.51 -4.53
C ALA A 228 22.31 -9.07 -4.95
N ALA A 229 21.71 -8.59 -6.04
CA ALA A 229 21.88 -7.21 -6.49
C ALA A 229 21.27 -6.22 -5.49
N LEU A 230 20.04 -6.46 -5.00
CA LEU A 230 19.42 -5.65 -3.95
C LEU A 230 20.32 -5.57 -2.70
N ALA A 231 20.76 -6.72 -2.20
CA ALA A 231 21.62 -6.79 -1.00
C ALA A 231 22.99 -6.12 -1.21
N SER A 232 23.52 -6.11 -2.43
CA SER A 232 24.81 -5.47 -2.72
C SER A 232 24.77 -3.94 -2.55
N GLY A 233 23.62 -3.32 -2.72
CA GLY A 233 23.41 -1.88 -2.58
C GLY A 233 22.70 -1.45 -1.30
N ASN A 234 22.20 -2.40 -0.49
CA ASN A 234 21.49 -2.12 0.76
C ASN A 234 22.01 -3.00 1.90
N SER A 235 22.78 -2.40 2.78
CA SER A 235 23.41 -3.10 3.92
C SER A 235 22.42 -3.58 5.00
N SER A 236 21.17 -3.16 4.94
CA SER A 236 20.13 -3.65 5.86
C SER A 236 19.51 -4.99 5.41
N ILE A 237 19.75 -5.40 4.16
CA ILE A 237 19.27 -6.68 3.60
C ILE A 237 20.29 -7.76 3.92
N GLU A 238 19.86 -8.78 4.69
CA GLU A 238 20.67 -9.98 4.98
C GLU A 238 20.39 -11.04 3.92
N TYR A 239 21.22 -11.13 2.89
CA TYR A 239 21.14 -12.15 1.84
C TYR A 239 22.46 -12.90 1.70
N ASP A 240 22.41 -14.24 1.70
CA ASP A 240 23.62 -15.10 1.66
C ASP A 240 24.18 -15.30 0.23
N GLY A 241 23.39 -14.98 -0.81
CA GLY A 241 23.82 -15.04 -2.20
C GLY A 241 24.86 -13.98 -2.52
N SER A 242 25.69 -14.24 -3.49
CA SER A 242 26.70 -13.30 -3.98
C SER A 242 26.37 -12.85 -5.39
N LEU A 243 26.54 -11.56 -5.66
CA LEU A 243 26.41 -11.02 -7.00
C LEU A 243 27.45 -11.69 -7.94
N GLU A 244 27.00 -12.19 -9.09
CA GLU A 244 27.85 -12.81 -10.09
C GLU A 244 28.78 -11.79 -10.73
N GLU A 245 30.01 -12.21 -11.11
CA GLU A 245 31.06 -11.33 -11.62
C GLU A 245 30.70 -10.60 -12.94
N ASP A 246 29.75 -11.14 -13.71
CA ASP A 246 29.28 -10.59 -14.97
C ASP A 246 28.07 -9.69 -14.85
N ILE A 247 27.52 -9.53 -13.63
CA ILE A 247 26.41 -8.61 -13.33
C ILE A 247 26.98 -7.31 -12.77
N SER A 248 26.70 -6.20 -13.47
CA SER A 248 27.05 -4.86 -13.04
C SER A 248 25.82 -4.11 -12.55
N VAL A 249 25.90 -3.53 -11.36
CA VAL A 249 24.84 -2.73 -10.74
C VAL A 249 25.29 -1.29 -10.55
N PRO A 250 24.39 -0.30 -10.64
CA PRO A 250 24.73 1.11 -10.44
C PRO A 250 25.22 1.41 -9.03
N GLU A 251 26.17 2.31 -8.89
CA GLU A 251 26.53 2.90 -7.60
C GLU A 251 25.54 4.03 -7.25
N ILE A 252 25.01 4.01 -6.04
CA ILE A 252 24.13 5.08 -5.55
C ILE A 252 24.99 6.23 -5.05
N THR A 253 24.76 7.41 -5.63
CA THR A 253 25.45 8.65 -5.26
C THR A 253 24.53 9.66 -4.55
N ILE A 254 23.30 9.27 -4.24
CA ILE A 254 22.34 10.08 -3.47
C ILE A 254 22.81 10.09 -2.01
N PRO A 255 23.08 11.28 -1.40
CA PRO A 255 23.44 11.35 0.00
C PRO A 255 22.31 10.89 0.91
N GLU A 256 22.63 10.31 2.06
CA GLU A 256 21.65 9.93 3.09
C GLU A 256 20.81 11.12 3.56
N LEU A 257 21.43 12.30 3.67
CA LEU A 257 20.77 13.58 3.96
C LEU A 257 21.15 14.64 2.93
N MET A 258 20.14 15.27 2.33
CA MET A 258 20.30 16.28 1.28
C MET A 258 19.83 17.66 1.78
N ALA A 259 20.64 18.69 1.52
CA ALA A 259 20.29 20.07 1.76
C ALA A 259 19.62 20.68 0.52
N PHE A 260 18.59 21.51 0.74
CA PHE A 260 17.99 22.28 -0.35
C PHE A 260 18.85 23.49 -0.74
N GLU A 261 18.81 23.84 -2.01
CA GLU A 261 19.49 24.99 -2.59
C GLU A 261 18.50 25.88 -3.34
N ASP A 262 18.85 27.13 -3.56
CA ASP A 262 18.11 27.99 -4.48
C ASP A 262 18.51 27.63 -5.92
N ILE A 263 17.56 27.07 -6.66
CA ILE A 263 17.71 26.71 -8.07
C ILE A 263 16.67 27.50 -8.87
N ASP A 264 17.13 28.46 -9.65
CA ASP A 264 16.28 29.32 -10.47
C ASP A 264 15.19 30.09 -9.67
N GLY A 265 15.48 30.46 -8.41
CA GLY A 265 14.56 31.17 -7.53
C GLY A 265 13.56 30.26 -6.80
N GLN A 266 13.79 28.96 -6.83
CA GLN A 266 13.00 27.96 -6.13
C GLN A 266 13.85 27.19 -5.14
N THR A 267 13.30 26.87 -3.98
CA THR A 267 13.92 25.92 -3.05
C THR A 267 13.83 24.53 -3.65
N ALA A 268 14.94 23.95 -4.05
CA ALA A 268 14.96 22.69 -4.80
C ALA A 268 16.22 21.85 -4.55
N ILE A 269 16.17 20.59 -4.95
CA ILE A 269 17.33 19.70 -5.11
C ILE A 269 17.38 19.30 -6.57
N ALA A 270 18.54 19.45 -7.21
CA ALA A 270 18.77 18.94 -8.55
C ALA A 270 19.50 17.59 -8.50
N PHE A 271 18.94 16.59 -9.18
CA PHE A 271 19.57 15.29 -9.38
C PHE A 271 20.25 15.24 -10.75
N SER A 272 21.41 14.63 -10.82
CA SER A 272 22.02 14.27 -12.11
C SER A 272 21.22 13.18 -12.81
N GLU A 273 21.41 13.03 -14.12
CA GLU A 273 20.75 11.97 -14.89
C GLU A 273 21.01 10.58 -14.27
N ASP A 274 22.27 10.29 -13.90
CA ASP A 274 22.64 9.03 -13.25
C ASP A 274 21.93 8.83 -11.90
N GLN A 275 21.65 9.89 -11.15
CA GLN A 275 20.90 9.80 -9.90
C GLN A 275 19.42 9.55 -10.15
N VAL A 276 18.80 10.27 -11.10
CA VAL A 276 17.40 10.09 -11.46
C VAL A 276 17.11 8.66 -11.86
N ASP A 277 17.99 8.05 -12.66
CA ASP A 277 17.85 6.65 -13.09
C ASP A 277 17.91 5.63 -11.94
N THR A 278 18.29 6.06 -10.74
CA THR A 278 18.32 5.21 -9.54
C THR A 278 17.20 5.50 -8.54
N ILE A 279 16.30 6.43 -8.84
CA ILE A 279 15.16 6.78 -7.99
C ILE A 279 13.92 5.97 -8.41
N VAL A 280 13.31 5.25 -7.47
CA VAL A 280 12.07 4.50 -7.72
C VAL A 280 10.84 5.18 -7.14
N LYS A 281 11.01 5.99 -6.07
CA LYS A 281 9.89 6.62 -5.39
C LYS A 281 10.31 7.91 -4.69
N VAL A 282 9.43 8.90 -4.70
CA VAL A 282 9.54 10.13 -3.89
C VAL A 282 8.30 10.28 -3.06
N GLU A 283 8.46 10.51 -1.76
CA GLU A 283 7.39 10.73 -0.79
C GLU A 283 7.63 12.02 0.00
N ILE A 284 6.59 12.57 0.59
CA ILE A 284 6.69 13.67 1.54
C ILE A 284 6.36 13.18 2.94
N GLU A 285 7.14 13.60 3.92
CA GLU A 285 6.82 13.47 5.34
C GLU A 285 6.52 14.85 5.89
N VAL A 286 5.41 14.98 6.60
CA VAL A 286 5.00 16.21 7.29
C VAL A 286 4.96 15.97 8.77
N GLY A 287 5.41 16.94 9.53
CA GLY A 287 5.41 16.87 10.97
C GLY A 287 5.33 18.25 11.61
N PHE A 288 5.48 18.32 12.93
CA PHE A 288 5.61 19.56 13.67
C PHE A 288 6.74 19.48 14.68
N VAL A 289 7.36 20.63 14.95
CA VAL A 289 8.44 20.74 15.94
C VAL A 289 7.86 20.87 17.32
N ALA A 290 8.17 19.92 18.16
CA ALA A 290 7.70 19.86 19.50
C ALA A 290 8.87 20.08 20.50
N GLY A 291 8.79 21.17 21.27
CA GLY A 291 9.75 21.51 22.34
C GLY A 291 10.97 22.32 21.91
N GLU A 292 11.59 23.01 22.90
CA GLU A 292 12.75 23.89 22.64
C GLU A 292 14.12 23.17 22.75
N LYS A 293 14.18 21.97 23.28
CA LYS A 293 15.45 21.26 23.58
C LYS A 293 15.53 19.80 23.16
N GLU A 294 14.40 19.14 22.94
CA GLU A 294 14.33 17.84 22.29
C GLU A 294 13.31 17.99 21.15
N ALA A 295 13.81 18.29 19.96
CA ALA A 295 12.96 18.44 18.80
C ALA A 295 12.40 17.05 18.43
N TYR A 296 11.16 16.79 18.79
CA TYR A 296 10.38 15.72 18.20
C TYR A 296 9.78 16.26 16.91
N ILE A 297 10.08 15.61 15.81
CA ILE A 297 9.34 15.82 14.59
C ILE A 297 8.37 14.66 14.49
N VAL A 298 7.12 14.97 14.63
CA VAL A 298 6.03 14.01 14.51
C VAL A 298 5.62 13.99 13.06
N THR A 299 5.65 12.81 12.45
CA THR A 299 5.35 12.66 11.04
C THR A 299 3.93 12.16 10.81
N HIS A 300 3.32 12.73 9.79
CA HIS A 300 2.17 12.16 9.13
C HIS A 300 2.68 11.65 7.77
N GLY A 301 2.70 10.32 7.58
CA GLY A 301 3.14 9.75 6.31
C GLY A 301 2.17 10.12 5.20
N VAL A 302 2.70 10.70 4.12
CA VAL A 302 1.91 11.02 2.93
C VAL A 302 2.50 10.25 1.76
N GLY A 303 1.65 9.50 1.09
CA GLY A 303 2.06 8.66 -0.03
C GLY A 303 2.55 9.46 -1.23
N ALA A 304 3.29 8.81 -2.10
CA ALA A 304 3.93 9.32 -3.32
C ALA A 304 2.97 9.97 -4.35
N LYS A 305 1.68 9.94 -4.12
CA LYS A 305 0.64 10.33 -5.09
C LYS A 305 0.75 11.77 -5.59
N TYR A 306 1.49 12.64 -4.90
CA TYR A 306 1.49 14.08 -5.16
C TYR A 306 2.87 14.68 -5.45
N ILE A 307 3.92 13.86 -5.62
CA ILE A 307 5.28 14.38 -5.77
C ILE A 307 5.99 13.68 -6.90
N ASP A 308 6.26 14.42 -7.95
CA ASP A 308 7.08 13.99 -9.06
C ASP A 308 8.38 14.80 -9.09
N LEU A 309 9.46 14.13 -9.50
CA LEU A 309 10.61 14.84 -10.03
C LEU A 309 10.18 15.51 -11.33
N THR A 310 10.63 16.76 -11.54
CA THR A 310 10.46 17.40 -12.84
C THR A 310 11.22 16.62 -13.93
N GLU A 311 10.83 16.79 -15.20
CA GLU A 311 11.49 16.12 -16.33
C GLU A 311 13.00 16.40 -16.40
N ASP A 312 13.47 17.52 -15.85
CA ASP A 312 14.89 17.88 -15.77
C ASP A 312 15.58 17.45 -14.45
N GLY A 313 14.94 16.55 -13.70
CA GLY A 313 15.51 15.95 -12.49
C GLY A 313 15.56 16.86 -11.28
N LYS A 314 14.67 17.85 -11.18
CA LYS A 314 14.56 18.72 -10.01
C LYS A 314 13.45 18.26 -9.08
N LEU A 315 13.75 18.19 -7.78
CA LEU A 315 12.79 18.07 -6.71
C LEU A 315 12.56 19.45 -6.11
N ILE A 316 11.41 20.03 -6.39
CA ILE A 316 11.04 21.37 -5.91
C ILE A 316 10.38 21.22 -4.55
N ALA A 317 10.89 21.94 -3.55
CA ALA A 317 10.28 22.03 -2.24
C ALA A 317 9.00 22.86 -2.34
N ASP A 318 7.90 22.14 -2.50
CA ASP A 318 6.58 22.70 -2.59
C ASP A 318 5.84 22.40 -1.29
N ASN A 319 5.39 23.45 -0.59
CA ASN A 319 4.66 23.31 0.65
C ASN A 319 3.17 22.96 0.44
N ARG A 320 2.78 22.57 -0.77
CA ARG A 320 1.43 22.17 -1.07
C ARG A 320 1.12 20.79 -0.51
N HIS A 321 0.02 20.62 0.21
CA HIS A 321 -0.89 19.53 -0.04
C HIS A 321 -0.91 18.32 0.88
N VAL A 322 -0.79 18.49 2.15
CA VAL A 322 -1.14 17.44 3.08
C VAL A 322 -2.45 17.78 3.76
N GLN A 323 -3.47 16.94 3.58
CA GLN A 323 -4.63 16.99 4.46
C GLN A 323 -4.18 16.52 5.85
N VAL A 324 -4.14 17.41 6.81
CA VAL A 324 -3.78 17.10 8.18
C VAL A 324 -5.05 17.11 9.01
N PRO A 325 -5.44 15.99 9.64
CA PRO A 325 -6.55 15.97 10.57
C PRO A 325 -6.17 16.75 11.83
N VAL A 326 -6.96 17.75 12.16
CA VAL A 326 -6.82 18.55 13.36
C VAL A 326 -8.04 18.32 14.24
N PHE A 327 -7.80 17.93 15.49
CA PHE A 327 -8.86 17.91 16.49
C PHE A 327 -8.83 19.19 17.28
N SER A 328 -10.01 19.76 17.52
CA SER A 328 -10.18 20.99 18.28
C SER A 328 -11.27 20.85 19.33
N SER A 329 -11.20 21.66 20.37
CA SER A 329 -12.23 21.80 21.38
C SER A 329 -12.16 23.15 22.08
N ASP A 330 -13.32 23.68 22.42
CA ASP A 330 -13.47 24.91 23.21
C ASP A 330 -13.64 24.56 24.68
N TYR A 331 -12.64 24.86 25.51
CA TYR A 331 -12.71 24.66 26.95
C TYR A 331 -12.59 25.99 27.70
N GLY A 332 -13.65 26.41 28.35
CA GLY A 332 -13.75 27.76 28.90
C GLY A 332 -13.77 28.84 27.80
N ASP A 333 -12.87 29.82 27.90
CA ASP A 333 -12.71 30.89 26.89
C ASP A 333 -11.58 30.58 25.87
N GLU A 334 -10.98 29.38 25.95
CA GLU A 334 -9.84 29.00 25.13
C GLU A 334 -10.27 27.99 24.05
N HIS A 335 -9.89 28.28 22.80
CA HIS A 335 -9.94 27.34 21.70
C HIS A 335 -8.59 26.61 21.62
N ASN A 336 -8.62 25.29 21.76
CA ASN A 336 -7.46 24.44 21.70
C ASN A 336 -7.57 23.51 20.49
N SER A 337 -6.50 23.37 19.75
CA SER A 337 -6.38 22.42 18.65
C SER A 337 -5.14 21.55 18.82
N CYS A 338 -5.21 20.32 18.35
CA CYS A 338 -4.14 19.35 18.45
C CYS A 338 -4.11 18.46 17.22
N PHE A 339 -2.90 18.17 16.75
CA PHE A 339 -2.69 17.23 15.64
C PHE A 339 -2.84 15.79 16.11
N PHE A 340 -3.53 14.97 15.31
CA PHE A 340 -3.68 13.56 15.59
C PHE A 340 -3.18 12.70 14.42
N PHE A 341 -2.38 11.71 14.74
CA PHE A 341 -1.96 10.70 13.79
C PHE A 341 -3.15 9.81 13.40
N TYR A 342 -3.31 9.64 12.09
CA TYR A 342 -4.28 8.74 11.52
C TYR A 342 -3.66 7.35 11.29
N ARG A 343 -4.27 6.29 11.77
CA ARG A 343 -3.77 4.92 11.67
C ARG A 343 -4.53 4.05 10.67
N GLY A 344 -5.31 4.63 9.80
CA GLY A 344 -6.09 3.88 8.85
C GLY A 344 -7.61 3.93 9.11
N ALA A 345 -8.37 3.37 8.21
CA ALA A 345 -9.82 3.26 8.37
C ALA A 345 -10.17 2.21 9.41
N TYR A 346 -11.20 2.51 10.18
CA TYR A 346 -11.80 1.59 11.12
C TYR A 346 -12.96 0.83 10.48
N ASP A 347 -13.73 1.54 9.65
CA ASP A 347 -14.92 1.01 8.98
C ASP A 347 -15.30 1.89 7.79
N TYR A 348 -16.06 1.35 6.84
CA TYR A 348 -16.61 2.04 5.67
C TYR A 348 -18.04 1.58 5.45
N GLY A 349 -18.85 2.36 4.75
CA GLY A 349 -20.18 1.96 4.37
C GLY A 349 -20.85 2.95 3.44
N THR A 350 -22.00 2.54 2.94
CA THR A 350 -22.86 3.37 2.11
C THR A 350 -24.26 3.40 2.70
N TYR A 351 -24.85 4.57 2.80
CA TYR A 351 -26.25 4.74 3.21
C TYR A 351 -27.21 4.30 2.11
N GLU A 352 -28.48 4.07 2.47
CA GLU A 352 -29.55 3.70 1.52
C GLU A 352 -29.76 4.73 0.38
N ASP A 353 -29.32 5.98 0.58
CA ASP A 353 -29.37 7.04 -0.42
C ASP A 353 -28.14 7.08 -1.34
N GLY A 354 -27.16 6.19 -1.15
CA GLY A 354 -25.93 6.11 -1.92
C GLY A 354 -24.80 6.98 -1.37
N THR A 355 -24.97 7.66 -0.24
CA THR A 355 -23.92 8.44 0.41
C THR A 355 -22.89 7.50 1.04
N GLU A 356 -21.65 7.61 0.63
CA GLU A 356 -20.53 6.84 1.21
C GLU A 356 -20.04 7.49 2.51
N TYR A 357 -19.63 6.66 3.47
CA TYR A 357 -18.99 7.11 4.69
C TYR A 357 -17.75 6.27 5.04
N LYS A 358 -16.89 6.88 5.84
CA LYS A 358 -15.66 6.27 6.34
C LYS A 358 -15.53 6.58 7.83
N ILE A 359 -15.15 5.60 8.62
CA ILE A 359 -14.80 5.80 10.03
C ILE A 359 -13.28 5.70 10.17
N GLN A 360 -12.65 6.80 10.57
CA GLN A 360 -11.22 6.87 10.82
C GLN A 360 -10.89 6.62 12.28
N TYR A 361 -9.73 6.02 12.50
CA TYR A 361 -9.19 5.70 13.81
C TYR A 361 -7.95 6.53 14.10
N SER A 362 -7.95 7.28 15.21
CA SER A 362 -6.82 8.09 15.66
C SER A 362 -6.40 7.67 17.08
N PRO A 363 -5.19 7.10 17.25
CA PRO A 363 -4.73 6.64 18.56
C PRO A 363 -4.42 7.80 19.50
N ALA A 364 -4.79 7.66 20.78
CA ALA A 364 -4.55 8.66 21.80
C ALA A 364 -4.45 8.05 23.22
N ILE A 365 -4.05 8.86 24.19
CA ILE A 365 -4.13 8.56 25.61
C ILE A 365 -5.19 9.47 26.24
N LEU A 366 -6.13 8.89 26.96
CA LEU A 366 -7.15 9.58 27.69
C LEU A 366 -6.77 9.69 29.17
N ASN A 367 -6.85 10.90 29.73
CA ASN A 367 -6.64 11.18 31.16
C ASN A 367 -5.32 10.63 31.73
N GLY A 368 -4.29 10.59 30.90
CA GLY A 368 -2.93 10.28 31.27
C GLY A 368 -2.51 8.81 31.25
N ASP A 369 -3.44 7.86 31.24
CA ASP A 369 -3.09 6.43 31.34
C ASP A 369 -3.94 5.45 30.48
N GLN A 370 -5.07 5.90 29.96
CA GLN A 370 -5.97 5.03 29.20
C GLN A 370 -5.71 5.12 27.70
N PRO A 371 -5.13 4.09 27.06
CA PRO A 371 -5.04 4.04 25.60
C PRO A 371 -6.42 3.93 24.96
N ILE A 372 -6.66 4.77 23.96
CA ILE A 372 -7.92 4.84 23.22
C ILE A 372 -7.66 5.02 21.72
N GLY A 373 -8.66 4.69 20.92
CA GLY A 373 -8.78 5.11 19.53
C GLY A 373 -9.98 6.02 19.34
N ILE A 374 -9.75 7.23 18.87
CA ILE A 374 -10.80 8.19 18.54
C ILE A 374 -11.38 7.80 17.19
N LEU A 375 -12.69 7.65 17.12
CA LEU A 375 -13.40 7.33 15.90
C LEU A 375 -14.01 8.59 15.30
N THR A 376 -13.61 8.91 14.09
CA THR A 376 -14.11 10.04 13.30
C THR A 376 -14.88 9.53 12.10
N PHE A 377 -16.15 9.86 12.02
CA PHE A 377 -17.01 9.58 10.89
C PHE A 377 -16.82 10.64 9.82
N ILE A 378 -16.58 10.21 8.58
CA ILE A 378 -16.36 11.08 7.44
C ILE A 378 -17.34 10.67 6.35
N TYR A 379 -18.02 11.64 5.78
CA TYR A 379 -18.87 11.42 4.61
C TYR A 379 -18.83 12.63 3.68
N GLU A 380 -19.06 12.36 2.40
CA GLU A 380 -19.20 13.35 1.36
C GLU A 380 -20.67 13.54 1.03
N ASP A 381 -21.15 14.77 1.00
CA ASP A 381 -22.53 15.05 0.60
C ASP A 381 -22.68 15.09 -0.93
N SER A 382 -23.92 15.22 -1.40
CA SER A 382 -24.22 15.29 -2.83
C SER A 382 -23.65 16.51 -3.58
N TYR A 383 -23.01 17.43 -2.87
CA TYR A 383 -22.34 18.63 -3.40
C TYR A 383 -20.81 18.49 -3.39
N GLY A 384 -20.27 17.33 -2.97
CA GLY A 384 -18.84 17.10 -2.86
C GLY A 384 -18.20 17.70 -1.61
N MET A 385 -19.00 18.02 -0.56
CA MET A 385 -18.50 18.56 0.69
C MET A 385 -18.27 17.45 1.70
N TYR A 386 -17.07 17.40 2.28
CA TYR A 386 -16.70 16.43 3.32
C TYR A 386 -17.08 16.93 4.71
N TYR A 387 -17.66 16.04 5.49
CA TYR A 387 -18.04 16.26 6.88
C TYR A 387 -17.29 15.29 7.77
N TYR A 388 -16.72 15.82 8.87
CA TYR A 388 -15.92 15.08 9.83
C TYR A 388 -16.59 15.14 11.20
N ILE A 389 -17.08 14.03 11.69
CA ILE A 389 -17.84 13.99 12.94
C ILE A 389 -17.20 13.01 13.91
N VAL A 390 -16.68 13.50 15.03
CA VAL A 390 -16.16 12.64 16.09
C VAL A 390 -17.30 11.84 16.71
N GLN A 391 -17.25 10.53 16.55
CA GLN A 391 -18.28 9.61 17.09
C GLN A 391 -18.04 9.31 18.57
N GLY A 392 -16.82 9.42 19.04
CA GLY A 392 -16.37 9.03 20.37
C GLY A 392 -15.07 8.26 20.31
N TYR A 393 -14.88 7.33 21.23
CA TYR A 393 -13.67 6.53 21.30
C TYR A 393 -13.93 5.08 21.70
N VAL A 394 -13.01 4.20 21.31
CA VAL A 394 -12.90 2.82 21.78
C VAL A 394 -11.69 2.70 22.70
N LYS A 395 -11.71 1.76 23.66
CA LYS A 395 -10.58 1.51 24.55
C LYS A 395 -9.67 0.46 23.92
N GLU A 396 -8.35 0.67 24.06
CA GLU A 396 -7.34 -0.30 23.68
C GLU A 396 -6.87 -1.08 24.93
N ASP A 397 -6.65 -2.37 24.81
CA ASP A 397 -6.08 -3.24 25.87
C ASP A 397 -4.79 -3.96 25.47
N GLY A 398 -4.08 -3.43 24.46
CA GLY A 398 -2.85 -4.04 23.94
C GLY A 398 -3.06 -5.03 22.78
N ASN A 399 -4.29 -5.46 22.54
CA ASN A 399 -4.73 -6.11 21.30
C ASN A 399 -5.69 -5.14 20.60
N GLN A 400 -5.43 -4.77 19.41
CA GLN A 400 -6.04 -3.69 18.63
C GLN A 400 -7.57 -3.58 18.69
N TYR A 401 -8.40 -3.91 19.52
CA TYR A 401 -9.88 -3.78 19.57
C TYR A 401 -10.52 -4.62 20.68
N ALA A 402 -10.00 -4.57 21.87
CA ALA A 402 -10.50 -5.41 22.94
C ALA A 402 -11.89 -5.06 23.45
N ASP A 403 -12.30 -3.82 23.32
CA ASP A 403 -13.62 -3.38 23.76
C ASP A 403 -14.42 -2.86 22.55
N ARG A 404 -15.53 -3.52 22.23
CA ARG A 404 -16.46 -3.11 21.17
C ARG A 404 -17.40 -1.98 21.61
N GLY A 405 -17.20 -1.41 22.79
CA GLY A 405 -18.02 -0.30 23.31
C GLY A 405 -17.56 1.04 22.72
N LEU A 406 -18.51 1.80 22.15
CA LEU A 406 -18.30 3.19 21.79
C LEU A 406 -18.56 4.07 23.01
N TYR A 407 -17.54 4.81 23.43
CA TYR A 407 -17.59 5.71 24.60
C TYR A 407 -17.62 7.16 24.14
N GLN A 408 -18.30 8.01 24.91
CA GLN A 408 -18.35 9.44 24.65
C GLN A 408 -17.37 10.19 25.55
N PHE A 409 -16.78 11.23 25.01
CA PHE A 409 -15.95 12.17 25.78
C PHE A 409 -16.80 12.97 26.76
N ARG A 410 -16.18 13.37 27.85
CA ARG A 410 -16.78 14.24 28.87
C ARG A 410 -16.02 15.55 28.92
N GLU A 411 -16.71 16.62 29.28
CA GLU A 411 -16.08 17.89 29.56
C GLU A 411 -14.98 17.71 30.62
N GLY A 412 -13.80 18.26 30.34
CA GLY A 412 -12.62 18.13 31.17
C GLY A 412 -11.76 16.88 30.92
N ASP A 413 -12.19 15.96 30.04
CA ASP A 413 -11.30 14.88 29.61
C ASP A 413 -10.07 15.46 28.90
N VAL A 414 -8.89 14.93 29.25
CA VAL A 414 -7.60 15.33 28.66
C VAL A 414 -7.17 14.26 27.68
N ILE A 415 -6.94 14.67 26.43
CA ILE A 415 -6.53 13.79 25.35
C ILE A 415 -5.12 14.15 24.92
N VAL A 416 -4.21 13.16 24.87
CA VAL A 416 -2.86 13.29 24.31
C VAL A 416 -2.78 12.38 23.08
N PRO A 417 -2.50 12.92 21.88
CA PRO A 417 -2.36 12.08 20.69
C PRO A 417 -1.16 11.14 20.82
N ARG A 418 -1.28 9.93 20.26
CA ARG A 418 -0.15 9.03 20.07
C ARG A 418 0.29 9.12 18.62
N VAL A 419 1.54 9.41 18.40
CA VAL A 419 2.09 9.79 17.12
C VAL A 419 3.42 9.10 16.85
N ASN A 420 3.74 8.87 15.60
CA ASN A 420 5.10 8.51 15.21
C ASN A 420 5.97 9.77 15.19
N GLY A 421 7.13 9.71 15.81
CA GLY A 421 8.03 10.85 15.86
C GLY A 421 9.48 10.44 15.79
N TYR A 422 10.33 11.36 15.40
CA TYR A 422 11.78 11.20 15.38
C TYR A 422 12.40 11.97 16.54
N ILE A 423 13.30 11.35 17.30
CA ILE A 423 14.13 12.04 18.28
C ILE A 423 15.38 12.53 17.53
N TYR A 424 15.29 13.72 16.97
CA TYR A 424 16.27 14.29 16.03
C TYR A 424 17.73 14.26 16.53
N GLU A 425 17.98 14.47 17.84
CA GLU A 425 19.34 14.41 18.39
C GLU A 425 19.89 12.98 18.58
N LYS A 426 19.03 11.96 18.55
CA LYS A 426 19.43 10.56 18.76
C LYS A 426 19.47 9.77 17.46
N ASP A 427 18.39 9.83 16.72
CA ASP A 427 18.25 9.16 15.44
C ASP A 427 17.14 9.87 14.64
N PRO A 428 17.53 10.72 13.65
CA PRO A 428 16.57 11.46 12.85
C PRO A 428 15.88 10.61 11.78
N PHE A 429 16.25 9.33 11.64
CA PHE A 429 15.79 8.48 10.55
C PHE A 429 14.88 7.33 11.00
N THR A 430 14.95 6.92 12.26
CA THR A 430 14.10 5.83 12.78
C THR A 430 12.93 6.40 13.57
N PRO A 431 11.67 6.23 13.10
CA PRO A 431 10.52 6.72 13.84
C PRO A 431 10.29 5.91 15.12
N VAL A 432 9.87 6.60 16.15
CA VAL A 432 9.43 6.01 17.42
C VAL A 432 8.01 6.44 17.72
N MET A 433 7.17 5.49 18.15
CA MET A 433 5.84 5.83 18.64
C MET A 433 5.99 6.56 19.98
N THR A 434 5.48 7.77 20.05
CA THR A 434 5.53 8.60 21.25
C THR A 434 4.18 9.24 21.55
N GLU A 435 4.02 9.77 22.75
CA GLU A 435 2.91 10.65 23.07
C GLU A 435 3.18 12.01 22.43
N GLY A 436 2.15 12.61 21.87
CA GLY A 436 2.19 13.99 21.39
C GLY A 436 2.44 14.95 22.58
N ILE A 437 2.99 16.11 22.27
CA ILE A 437 3.43 17.06 23.29
C ILE A 437 2.30 17.95 23.75
N GLU A 438 1.32 18.15 22.89
CA GLU A 438 0.17 18.96 23.20
C GLU A 438 -0.96 18.08 23.68
N SER A 439 -1.60 18.48 24.76
CA SER A 439 -2.81 17.86 25.26
C SER A 439 -4.01 18.74 24.90
N LEU A 440 -5.11 18.10 24.51
CA LEU A 440 -6.38 18.77 24.25
C LEU A 440 -7.34 18.48 25.40
N ILE A 441 -7.99 19.53 25.94
CA ILE A 441 -9.01 19.39 26.96
C ILE A 441 -10.36 19.48 26.28
N VAL A 442 -11.19 18.47 26.48
CA VAL A 442 -12.53 18.41 25.91
C VAL A 442 -13.45 19.38 26.60
N GLY A 443 -14.07 20.26 25.86
CA GLY A 443 -15.01 21.25 26.34
C GLY A 443 -16.48 20.78 26.30
N GLU A 444 -17.39 21.70 26.62
CA GLU A 444 -18.85 21.46 26.67
C GLU A 444 -19.40 20.93 25.34
N ASN A 445 -18.87 21.40 24.22
CA ASN A 445 -19.30 21.01 22.87
C ASN A 445 -18.65 19.72 22.34
N GLY A 446 -17.84 19.07 23.18
CA GLY A 446 -17.11 17.85 22.81
C GLY A 446 -15.89 18.10 21.95
N LEU A 447 -15.39 17.05 21.34
CA LEU A 447 -14.24 17.06 20.44
C LEU A 447 -14.72 17.23 18.99
N GLN A 448 -14.11 18.13 18.25
CA GLN A 448 -14.38 18.37 16.83
C GLN A 448 -13.19 17.91 16.00
N CYS A 449 -13.43 17.52 14.76
CA CYS A 449 -12.37 17.18 13.81
C CYS A 449 -12.56 18.02 12.54
N GLU A 450 -11.51 18.68 12.15
CA GLU A 450 -11.43 19.45 10.91
C GLU A 450 -10.24 18.94 10.10
N TYR A 451 -10.46 18.68 8.82
CA TYR A 451 -9.36 18.46 7.89
C TYR A 451 -9.07 19.80 7.20
N LEU A 452 -7.84 20.24 7.35
CA LEU A 452 -7.39 21.38 6.56
C LEU A 452 -7.32 20.92 5.09
N PRO A 453 -8.08 21.55 4.19
CA PRO A 453 -8.11 21.13 2.81
C PRO A 453 -6.73 21.28 2.17
N GLY A 454 -6.27 20.22 1.50
CA GLY A 454 -5.14 20.36 0.58
C GLY A 454 -5.54 21.14 -0.67
N TYR A 455 -4.58 21.70 -1.36
CA TYR A 455 -4.76 22.59 -2.54
C TYR A 455 -5.55 21.99 -3.71
N GLU A 456 -5.54 20.67 -3.88
CA GLU A 456 -6.17 19.99 -5.01
C GLU A 456 -7.71 20.01 -4.99
N MET A 457 -8.32 20.42 -3.89
CA MET A 457 -9.78 20.37 -3.73
C MET A 457 -10.49 21.71 -3.99
N MET A 458 -9.77 22.76 -4.35
CA MET A 458 -10.38 24.09 -4.52
C MET A 458 -9.90 24.77 -5.81
N ASP A 459 -10.85 25.26 -6.61
CA ASP A 459 -10.60 26.08 -7.80
C ASP A 459 -10.80 27.59 -7.53
N GLY A 460 -9.90 28.43 -8.06
CA GLY A 460 -10.07 29.87 -8.17
C GLY A 460 -9.86 30.68 -6.88
N GLU A 461 -10.64 31.77 -6.68
CA GLU A 461 -10.49 32.69 -5.54
C GLU A 461 -10.66 32.03 -4.16
N LEU A 462 -11.39 30.89 -4.09
CA LEU A 462 -11.53 30.11 -2.86
C LEU A 462 -10.24 29.33 -2.53
N ALA A 463 -9.47 28.94 -3.54
CA ALA A 463 -8.18 28.30 -3.35
C ALA A 463 -7.17 29.25 -2.69
N ASP A 464 -7.13 30.51 -3.14
CA ASP A 464 -6.21 31.51 -2.59
C ASP A 464 -6.51 31.84 -1.12
N ALA A 465 -7.80 31.96 -0.77
CA ALA A 465 -8.22 32.22 0.62
C ALA A 465 -7.98 31.01 1.54
N ALA A 466 -8.22 29.81 1.05
CA ALA A 466 -7.91 28.59 1.80
C ALA A 466 -6.42 28.40 1.99
N THR A 467 -5.62 28.78 1.00
CA THR A 467 -4.15 28.80 1.06
C THR A 467 -3.65 29.66 2.20
N GLU A 468 -4.12 30.93 2.31
CA GLU A 468 -3.69 31.81 3.38
C GLU A 468 -4.03 31.24 4.78
N ILE A 469 -5.19 30.59 4.91
CA ILE A 469 -5.61 29.96 6.18
C ILE A 469 -4.71 28.76 6.50
N VAL A 470 -4.45 27.90 5.53
CA VAL A 470 -3.59 26.71 5.68
C VAL A 470 -2.16 27.15 5.98
N ASP A 471 -1.59 28.08 5.22
CA ASP A 471 -0.24 28.59 5.44
C ASP A 471 -0.09 29.24 6.83
N SER A 472 -1.09 30.01 7.27
CA SER A 472 -1.10 30.60 8.60
C SER A 472 -1.13 29.52 9.68
N PHE A 473 -1.99 28.53 9.53
CA PHE A 473 -2.09 27.42 10.48
C PHE A 473 -0.78 26.65 10.58
N PHE A 474 -0.19 26.25 9.46
CA PHE A 474 1.08 25.52 9.45
C PHE A 474 2.22 26.32 10.06
N LYS A 475 2.33 27.61 9.74
CA LYS A 475 3.33 28.50 10.26
C LYS A 475 3.19 28.73 11.77
N ASP A 476 1.96 28.97 12.24
CA ASP A 476 1.68 29.22 13.66
C ASP A 476 1.88 27.97 14.53
N ASN A 477 1.65 26.78 13.97
CA ASN A 477 1.84 25.50 14.65
C ASN A 477 3.21 24.84 14.40
N LYS A 478 4.16 25.57 13.78
CA LYS A 478 5.54 25.12 13.55
C LYS A 478 5.63 23.79 12.78
N TYR A 479 4.82 23.67 11.76
CA TYR A 479 4.89 22.51 10.87
C TYR A 479 6.19 22.49 10.09
N VAL A 480 6.63 21.28 9.79
CA VAL A 480 7.82 21.01 8.98
C VAL A 480 7.51 19.91 8.00
N TYR A 481 8.23 19.88 6.90
CA TYR A 481 8.14 18.80 5.94
C TYR A 481 9.51 18.45 5.36
N ARG A 482 9.65 17.23 4.86
CA ARG A 482 10.81 16.77 4.11
C ARG A 482 10.40 15.80 3.04
N TYR A 483 11.26 15.60 2.06
CA TYR A 483 11.11 14.56 1.06
C TYR A 483 11.88 13.31 1.44
N VAL A 484 11.32 12.16 1.08
CA VAL A 484 11.93 10.84 1.24
C VAL A 484 12.08 10.23 -0.15
N ILE A 485 13.28 9.98 -0.55
CA ILE A 485 13.63 9.40 -1.84
C ILE A 485 14.01 7.93 -1.61
N THR A 486 13.31 7.01 -2.27
CA THR A 486 13.65 5.59 -2.24
C THR A 486 14.40 5.23 -3.52
N ASP A 487 15.57 4.63 -3.38
CA ASP A 487 16.40 4.21 -4.50
C ASP A 487 16.09 2.77 -4.96
N ILE A 488 16.73 2.35 -6.05
CA ILE A 488 16.57 1.01 -6.66
C ILE A 488 16.99 -0.16 -5.74
N TYR A 489 17.67 0.09 -4.64
CA TYR A 489 18.05 -0.89 -3.62
C TYR A 489 17.18 -0.82 -2.37
N GLN A 490 16.10 -0.02 -2.39
CA GLN A 490 15.20 0.24 -1.24
C GLN A 490 15.86 1.05 -0.12
N ASN A 491 17.02 1.70 -0.33
CA ASN A 491 17.50 2.65 0.65
C ASN A 491 16.64 3.91 0.64
N ARG A 492 16.42 4.49 1.80
CA ARG A 492 15.70 5.75 1.97
C ARG A 492 16.69 6.87 2.21
N HIS A 493 16.62 7.89 1.36
CA HIS A 493 17.40 9.11 1.42
C HIS A 493 16.47 10.25 1.81
N TYR A 494 16.94 11.15 2.67
CA TYR A 494 16.09 12.19 3.25
C TYR A 494 16.60 13.55 2.85
N THR A 495 15.69 14.50 2.67
CA THR A 495 16.07 15.92 2.68
C THR A 495 16.13 16.42 4.12
N GLU A 496 16.82 17.54 4.33
CA GLU A 496 16.63 18.30 5.55
C GLU A 496 15.18 18.73 5.70
N TRP A 497 14.79 19.03 6.96
CA TRP A 497 13.46 19.52 7.25
C TRP A 497 13.31 20.99 6.82
N LEU A 498 12.24 21.28 6.15
CA LEU A 498 11.82 22.63 5.80
C LEU A 498 10.70 23.10 6.72
N TYR A 499 10.75 24.36 7.06
CA TYR A 499 9.72 25.02 7.88
C TYR A 499 8.76 25.78 6.96
N TYR A 500 7.48 25.71 7.27
CA TYR A 500 6.46 26.52 6.61
C TYR A 500 6.58 28.00 6.94
#